data_6dfae9a6727c72651dad5d811043664a
#
_entry.id   6dfae9a6727c72651dad5d811043664a
#
_cell.length_a   1.000
_cell.length_b   1.000
_cell.length_c   1.000
_cell.angle_alpha   90.00
_cell.angle_beta   90.00
_cell.angle_gamma   90.00
#
_symmetry.space_group_name_H-M   'P 1'
#
loop_
_entity.id
_entity.type
_entity.pdbx_description
1 polymer ?
#
loop_
_entity_poly.entity_id
_entity_poly.type
_entity_poly.pdbx_seq_one_letter_code
_entity_poly.pdbx_strand_id
1 'polypeptide(L)'
;MADSEVIAVTGSTGYVGGRLVPRLLESGYRVRCVTRSRESLANRSWSEDVEIVEADLRSPDQTLMALAGANRAFYLVHSMTAERNFAEAEESMAGGFADAARQSNLKQIVYLGGLGEDNLEKSLHLQSRHNVGKILASGPTPVTELRAAIIIGSGSASFEMLRSLVEVLPIMVVPRWVTKTKCQPISIGDVLNNLLYVLQDNSYENQIREIGGPEVVSYREMMHAYTKVAGLRRRVILPVPVLTPRLSSHWVNLVSPLPFTLARALIDSLTTDVVVQHETRNGQVLKNEDSLDSAIGKALARIQELEIPTRWSDTSSFKDPARPEPTDPVWSGGKILVDRREAFSHASEQSLMNTICSVGGDNGWFAFNWLWAIRGFVDKLLGGVGLRRGRRHPSDLRVGDTVDFFKVTSVTSNGLRLLAEMKVPGHAWLEWNIEKHPDEKILITQQALFVPKGVLGRAYWYVLLPAHVVIFSRMLKNLIQKAEAKT
;
A
#
# COMPACT_ATOMS: atom_id res chain seq x y z
N MET A 1 -6.71 -21.70 -31.46
CA MET A 1 -6.42 -20.78 -30.37
C MET A 1 -5.28 -19.92 -30.88
N ALA A 2 -5.48 -18.61 -31.02
CA ALA A 2 -4.37 -17.72 -31.36
C ALA A 2 -3.33 -17.86 -30.24
N ASP A 3 -2.05 -18.06 -30.62
CA ASP A 3 -0.96 -18.08 -29.64
C ASP A 3 -1.03 -16.79 -28.83
N SER A 4 -1.32 -16.91 -27.53
CA SER A 4 -1.40 -15.75 -26.66
C SER A 4 -0.05 -15.03 -26.64
N GLU A 5 -0.02 -13.75 -26.97
CA GLU A 5 1.23 -12.96 -26.99
C GLU A 5 1.95 -13.03 -25.64
N VAL A 6 3.28 -13.18 -25.68
CA VAL A 6 4.15 -13.16 -24.50
C VAL A 6 4.56 -11.73 -24.22
N ILE A 7 4.21 -11.23 -23.05
CA ILE A 7 4.54 -9.88 -22.59
C ILE A 7 5.64 -9.95 -21.53
N ALA A 8 6.82 -9.41 -21.84
CA ALA A 8 7.88 -9.29 -20.86
C ALA A 8 7.66 -8.07 -19.95
N VAL A 9 7.71 -8.27 -18.64
CA VAL A 9 7.55 -7.20 -17.63
C VAL A 9 8.83 -7.08 -16.83
N THR A 10 9.59 -6.01 -17.08
CA THR A 10 10.71 -5.63 -16.20
C THR A 10 10.19 -4.77 -15.05
N GLY A 11 10.82 -4.87 -13.87
CA GLY A 11 10.32 -4.18 -12.69
C GLY A 11 9.05 -4.80 -12.09
N SER A 12 8.78 -6.08 -12.35
CA SER A 12 7.66 -6.84 -11.81
C SER A 12 7.64 -6.95 -10.27
N THR A 13 8.79 -6.76 -9.62
CA THR A 13 8.92 -6.65 -8.15
C THR A 13 8.51 -5.29 -7.61
N GLY A 14 8.41 -4.28 -8.47
CA GLY A 14 8.09 -2.90 -8.11
C GLY A 14 6.60 -2.66 -7.92
N TYR A 15 6.27 -1.43 -7.47
CA TYR A 15 4.91 -1.01 -7.15
C TYR A 15 3.92 -1.14 -8.34
N VAL A 16 4.30 -0.58 -9.50
CA VAL A 16 3.44 -0.61 -10.70
C VAL A 16 3.50 -1.98 -11.37
N GLY A 17 4.71 -2.53 -11.59
CA GLY A 17 4.88 -3.81 -12.27
C GLY A 17 4.19 -4.97 -11.56
N GLY A 18 4.30 -5.05 -10.23
CA GLY A 18 3.64 -6.09 -9.44
C GLY A 18 2.12 -6.06 -9.52
N ARG A 19 1.52 -4.86 -9.72
CA ARG A 19 0.07 -4.68 -9.91
C ARG A 19 -0.39 -4.82 -11.36
N LEU A 20 0.53 -4.65 -12.32
CA LEU A 20 0.26 -4.81 -13.74
C LEU A 20 0.15 -6.29 -14.14
N VAL A 21 1.02 -7.14 -13.57
CA VAL A 21 1.07 -8.57 -13.90
C VAL A 21 -0.28 -9.26 -13.80
N PRO A 22 -1.04 -9.20 -12.68
CA PRO A 22 -2.35 -9.83 -12.61
C PRO A 22 -3.34 -9.28 -13.65
N ARG A 23 -3.27 -7.99 -14.00
CA ARG A 23 -4.12 -7.40 -15.03
C ARG A 23 -3.82 -7.94 -16.43
N LEU A 24 -2.55 -8.19 -16.74
CA LEU A 24 -2.14 -8.81 -18.00
C LEU A 24 -2.64 -10.26 -18.08
N LEU A 25 -2.52 -11.03 -16.99
CA LEU A 25 -3.04 -12.40 -16.92
C LEU A 25 -4.56 -12.44 -17.11
N GLU A 26 -5.30 -11.56 -16.42
CA GLU A 26 -6.75 -11.40 -16.58
C GLU A 26 -7.16 -11.03 -18.02
N SER A 27 -6.30 -10.29 -18.73
CA SER A 27 -6.50 -9.93 -20.14
C SER A 27 -6.11 -11.06 -21.12
N GLY A 28 -5.67 -12.21 -20.63
CA GLY A 28 -5.36 -13.41 -21.44
C GLY A 28 -3.95 -13.43 -22.04
N TYR A 29 -3.05 -12.54 -21.62
CA TYR A 29 -1.66 -12.55 -22.03
C TYR A 29 -0.83 -13.60 -21.28
N ARG A 30 0.18 -14.15 -21.94
CA ARG A 30 1.24 -14.88 -21.25
C ARG A 30 2.27 -13.88 -20.74
N VAL A 31 2.56 -13.93 -19.45
CA VAL A 31 3.43 -12.92 -18.81
C VAL A 31 4.78 -13.56 -18.45
N ARG A 32 5.85 -12.87 -18.86
CA ARG A 32 7.22 -13.17 -18.45
C ARG A 32 7.72 -12.06 -17.53
N CYS A 33 7.94 -12.40 -16.26
CA CYS A 33 8.50 -11.48 -15.27
C CYS A 33 10.03 -11.55 -15.30
N VAL A 34 10.67 -10.41 -15.55
CA VAL A 34 12.14 -10.28 -15.52
C VAL A 34 12.56 -9.68 -14.19
N THR A 35 13.36 -10.43 -13.42
CA THR A 35 13.81 -10.04 -12.07
C THR A 35 15.25 -10.47 -11.82
N ARG A 36 15.95 -9.85 -10.88
CA ARG A 36 17.29 -10.25 -10.45
C ARG A 36 17.30 -11.45 -9.50
N SER A 37 16.18 -11.76 -8.88
CA SER A 37 16.01 -12.92 -8.01
C SER A 37 14.58 -13.44 -8.09
N ARG A 38 14.43 -14.71 -8.35
CA ARG A 38 13.13 -15.45 -8.38
C ARG A 38 12.44 -15.37 -7.00
N GLU A 39 13.21 -15.42 -5.93
CA GLU A 39 12.69 -15.37 -4.55
C GLU A 39 11.91 -14.08 -4.27
N SER A 40 12.26 -12.96 -4.94
CA SER A 40 11.55 -11.69 -4.78
C SER A 40 10.11 -11.70 -5.28
N LEU A 41 9.73 -12.70 -6.07
CA LEU A 41 8.37 -12.92 -6.59
C LEU A 41 7.65 -14.11 -5.93
N ALA A 42 8.33 -14.92 -5.12
CA ALA A 42 7.78 -16.16 -4.55
C ALA A 42 6.50 -15.97 -3.73
N ASN A 43 6.36 -14.81 -3.05
CA ASN A 43 5.21 -14.49 -2.22
C ASN A 43 4.08 -13.77 -2.98
N ARG A 44 4.18 -13.64 -4.31
CA ARG A 44 3.11 -13.07 -5.12
C ARG A 44 2.05 -14.13 -5.42
N SER A 45 0.78 -13.78 -5.27
CA SER A 45 -0.34 -14.73 -5.50
C SER A 45 -0.42 -15.27 -6.94
N TRP A 46 0.25 -14.61 -7.87
CA TRP A 46 0.29 -14.95 -9.30
C TRP A 46 1.64 -15.53 -9.75
N SER A 47 2.56 -15.83 -8.81
CA SER A 47 3.92 -16.29 -9.14
C SER A 47 3.96 -17.61 -9.92
N GLU A 48 2.97 -18.46 -9.72
CA GLU A 48 2.84 -19.74 -10.43
C GLU A 48 2.22 -19.62 -11.83
N ASP A 49 1.56 -18.49 -12.12
CA ASP A 49 0.87 -18.23 -13.39
C ASP A 49 1.75 -17.56 -14.43
N VAL A 50 3.02 -17.24 -14.09
CA VAL A 50 3.94 -16.48 -14.94
C VAL A 50 5.24 -17.22 -15.18
N GLU A 51 5.89 -16.91 -16.31
CA GLU A 51 7.28 -17.31 -16.54
C GLU A 51 8.20 -16.35 -15.81
N ILE A 52 9.08 -16.83 -14.92
CA ILE A 52 10.06 -16.01 -14.22
C ILE A 52 11.44 -16.24 -14.83
N VAL A 53 12.04 -15.18 -15.36
CA VAL A 53 13.40 -15.16 -15.89
C VAL A 53 14.29 -14.31 -14.97
N GLU A 54 15.36 -14.95 -14.46
CA GLU A 54 16.37 -14.23 -13.68
C GLU A 54 17.36 -13.56 -14.63
N ALA A 55 17.39 -12.23 -14.60
CA ALA A 55 18.32 -11.43 -15.40
C ALA A 55 18.62 -10.09 -14.72
N ASP A 56 19.89 -9.69 -14.81
CA ASP A 56 20.31 -8.34 -14.49
C ASP A 56 20.35 -7.49 -15.77
N LEU A 57 19.51 -6.47 -15.85
CA LEU A 57 19.44 -5.60 -17.03
C LEU A 57 20.72 -4.78 -17.28
N ARG A 58 21.66 -4.77 -16.34
CA ARG A 58 23.02 -4.23 -16.56
C ARG A 58 23.89 -5.12 -17.46
N SER A 59 23.49 -6.38 -17.64
CA SER A 59 24.14 -7.34 -18.52
C SER A 59 23.39 -7.42 -19.86
N PRO A 60 23.97 -6.99 -20.99
CA PRO A 60 23.34 -7.08 -22.31
C PRO A 60 22.92 -8.49 -22.69
N ASP A 61 23.77 -9.50 -22.42
CA ASP A 61 23.48 -10.89 -22.76
C ASP A 61 22.29 -11.45 -21.97
N GLN A 62 22.21 -11.14 -20.66
CA GLN A 62 21.08 -11.56 -19.84
C GLN A 62 19.79 -10.84 -20.25
N THR A 63 19.88 -9.56 -20.62
CA THR A 63 18.74 -8.79 -21.12
C THR A 63 18.23 -9.38 -22.44
N LEU A 64 19.12 -9.71 -23.37
CA LEU A 64 18.75 -10.35 -24.63
C LEU A 64 18.05 -11.72 -24.38
N MET A 65 18.62 -12.54 -23.51
CA MET A 65 18.04 -13.83 -23.14
C MET A 65 16.64 -13.66 -22.51
N ALA A 66 16.47 -12.65 -21.66
CA ALA A 66 15.18 -12.38 -20.99
C ALA A 66 14.09 -11.93 -21.98
N LEU A 67 14.46 -11.25 -23.07
CA LEU A 67 13.52 -10.78 -24.10
C LEU A 67 13.29 -11.76 -25.24
N ALA A 68 14.14 -12.81 -25.39
CA ALA A 68 14.04 -13.76 -26.47
C ALA A 68 12.66 -14.44 -26.53
N GLY A 69 11.96 -14.33 -27.68
CA GLY A 69 10.62 -14.89 -27.87
C GLY A 69 9.48 -14.13 -27.21
N ALA A 70 9.72 -12.98 -26.55
CA ALA A 70 8.67 -12.07 -26.15
C ALA A 70 8.14 -11.29 -27.37
N ASN A 71 6.85 -10.94 -27.35
CA ASN A 71 6.23 -10.13 -28.41
C ASN A 71 6.34 -8.63 -28.10
N ARG A 72 6.07 -8.23 -26.87
CA ARG A 72 6.10 -6.84 -26.39
C ARG A 72 6.71 -6.80 -25.00
N ALA A 73 7.14 -5.62 -24.55
CA ALA A 73 7.73 -5.49 -23.23
C ALA A 73 7.29 -4.21 -22.51
N PHE A 74 7.12 -4.32 -21.20
CA PHE A 74 7.05 -3.18 -20.29
C PHE A 74 8.42 -2.90 -19.68
N TYR A 75 8.89 -1.69 -19.85
CA TYR A 75 10.09 -1.19 -19.16
C TYR A 75 9.66 -0.36 -17.94
N LEU A 76 9.62 -1.00 -16.75
CA LEU A 76 9.16 -0.39 -15.50
C LEU A 76 10.26 -0.36 -14.44
N VAL A 77 11.50 -0.59 -14.83
CA VAL A 77 12.64 -0.50 -13.93
C VAL A 77 12.98 0.95 -13.66
N HIS A 78 13.09 1.27 -12.38
CA HIS A 78 13.51 2.57 -11.91
C HIS A 78 14.29 2.41 -10.62
N SER A 79 15.52 2.91 -10.60
CA SER A 79 16.37 2.92 -9.41
C SER A 79 16.27 4.28 -8.72
N MET A 80 15.56 4.34 -7.60
CA MET A 80 15.58 5.52 -6.72
C MET A 80 16.66 5.41 -5.63
N THR A 81 17.68 4.55 -5.82
CA THR A 81 18.77 4.39 -4.88
C THR A 81 19.82 5.49 -5.08
N ALA A 82 20.37 5.97 -3.97
CA ALA A 82 21.27 7.11 -3.90
C ALA A 82 22.73 6.82 -4.34
N GLU A 83 22.93 6.00 -5.30
CA GLU A 83 24.27 5.86 -5.89
C GLU A 83 24.60 7.14 -6.68
N ARG A 84 25.81 7.65 -6.52
CA ARG A 84 26.24 8.93 -7.16
C ARG A 84 26.13 8.92 -8.69
N ASN A 85 26.07 7.75 -9.31
CA ASN A 85 26.03 7.53 -10.75
C ASN A 85 24.73 6.83 -11.21
N PHE A 86 23.60 7.00 -10.47
CA PHE A 86 22.37 6.28 -10.81
C PHE A 86 21.84 6.63 -12.22
N ALA A 87 21.97 7.90 -12.65
CA ALA A 87 21.50 8.35 -13.96
C ALA A 87 22.25 7.65 -15.11
N GLU A 88 23.57 7.57 -15.02
CA GLU A 88 24.39 6.86 -16.01
C GLU A 88 24.06 5.36 -16.05
N ALA A 89 23.82 4.75 -14.89
CA ALA A 89 23.42 3.35 -14.82
C ALA A 89 22.04 3.10 -15.44
N GLU A 90 21.06 3.99 -15.21
CA GLU A 90 19.74 3.92 -15.84
C GLU A 90 19.82 4.10 -17.35
N GLU A 91 20.59 5.06 -17.83
CA GLU A 91 20.81 5.31 -19.25
C GLU A 91 21.50 4.11 -19.94
N SER A 92 22.52 3.53 -19.31
CA SER A 92 23.19 2.32 -19.81
C SER A 92 22.25 1.11 -19.87
N MET A 93 21.44 0.89 -18.82
CA MET A 93 20.43 -0.19 -18.83
C MET A 93 19.38 0.02 -19.91
N ALA A 94 18.90 1.25 -20.11
CA ALA A 94 17.93 1.57 -21.15
C ALA A 94 18.51 1.34 -22.56
N GLY A 95 19.76 1.69 -22.79
CA GLY A 95 20.46 1.43 -24.05
C GLY A 95 20.60 -0.07 -24.34
N GLY A 96 21.09 -0.83 -23.37
CA GLY A 96 21.18 -2.29 -23.46
C GLY A 96 19.83 -2.96 -23.69
N PHE A 97 18.77 -2.44 -23.07
CA PHE A 97 17.40 -2.93 -23.26
C PHE A 97 16.88 -2.63 -24.67
N ALA A 98 17.09 -1.43 -25.20
CA ALA A 98 16.70 -1.05 -26.57
C ALA A 98 17.42 -1.94 -27.62
N ASP A 99 18.71 -2.21 -27.44
CA ASP A 99 19.47 -3.11 -28.29
C ASP A 99 18.98 -4.56 -28.23
N ALA A 100 18.69 -5.07 -27.03
CA ALA A 100 18.13 -6.39 -26.84
C ALA A 100 16.72 -6.51 -27.43
N ALA A 101 15.89 -5.48 -27.29
CA ALA A 101 14.55 -5.41 -27.88
C ALA A 101 14.61 -5.51 -29.42
N ARG A 102 15.55 -4.80 -30.06
CA ARG A 102 15.81 -4.89 -31.50
C ARG A 102 16.21 -6.30 -31.91
N GLN A 103 17.17 -6.89 -31.22
CA GLN A 103 17.67 -8.24 -31.52
C GLN A 103 16.60 -9.33 -31.32
N SER A 104 15.72 -9.15 -30.35
CA SER A 104 14.59 -10.07 -30.07
C SER A 104 13.37 -9.81 -30.97
N ASN A 105 13.42 -8.85 -31.88
CA ASN A 105 12.31 -8.43 -32.76
C ASN A 105 11.02 -8.11 -31.96
N LEU A 106 11.15 -7.40 -30.83
CA LEU A 106 9.98 -6.93 -30.11
C LEU A 106 9.14 -5.99 -30.96
N LYS A 107 7.82 -6.16 -30.91
CA LYS A 107 6.87 -5.29 -31.65
C LYS A 107 6.70 -3.92 -30.99
N GLN A 108 6.82 -3.84 -29.65
CA GLN A 108 6.58 -2.60 -28.89
C GLN A 108 7.28 -2.66 -27.53
N ILE A 109 7.77 -1.52 -27.08
CA ILE A 109 8.17 -1.24 -25.70
C ILE A 109 7.17 -0.23 -25.12
N VAL A 110 6.58 -0.54 -23.97
CA VAL A 110 5.76 0.41 -23.20
C VAL A 110 6.58 0.88 -21.99
N TYR A 111 6.80 2.17 -21.88
CA TYR A 111 7.58 2.79 -20.81
C TYR A 111 6.69 3.72 -19.97
N LEU A 112 6.83 3.66 -18.64
CA LEU A 112 6.19 4.60 -17.72
C LEU A 112 7.21 5.62 -17.23
N GLY A 113 7.15 6.82 -17.80
CA GLY A 113 7.98 7.97 -17.46
C GLY A 113 7.35 8.88 -16.40
N GLY A 114 8.02 9.99 -16.09
CA GLY A 114 7.52 11.06 -15.24
C GLY A 114 6.95 12.22 -16.04
N LEU A 115 5.83 12.80 -15.58
CA LEU A 115 5.25 14.00 -16.15
C LEU A 115 6.08 15.23 -15.79
N GLY A 116 6.28 16.14 -16.72
CA GLY A 116 7.01 17.40 -16.56
C GLY A 116 7.59 17.89 -17.89
N GLU A 117 8.01 19.16 -17.92
CA GLU A 117 8.60 19.78 -19.12
C GLU A 117 10.01 19.24 -19.40
N ASP A 118 10.38 19.15 -20.69
CA ASP A 118 11.71 18.65 -21.12
C ASP A 118 12.89 19.56 -20.68
N ASN A 119 12.63 20.81 -20.28
CA ASN A 119 13.63 21.80 -19.85
C ASN A 119 13.82 21.86 -18.32
N LEU A 120 13.57 20.79 -17.60
CA LEU A 120 13.67 20.75 -16.14
C LEU A 120 15.12 20.73 -15.64
N GLU A 121 15.79 21.88 -15.63
CA GLU A 121 17.10 22.06 -14.97
C GLU A 121 17.10 21.75 -13.46
N LYS A 122 15.91 21.60 -12.84
CA LYS A 122 15.74 21.56 -11.39
C LYS A 122 15.59 20.15 -10.77
N SER A 123 15.17 19.14 -11.53
CA SER A 123 14.96 17.78 -11.01
C SER A 123 15.76 16.74 -11.79
N LEU A 124 16.90 16.35 -11.23
CA LEU A 124 17.76 15.28 -11.81
C LEU A 124 16.98 13.97 -12.02
N HIS A 125 16.01 13.70 -11.14
CA HIS A 125 15.18 12.51 -11.23
C HIS A 125 14.25 12.52 -12.45
N LEU A 126 13.55 13.62 -12.72
CA LEU A 126 12.69 13.75 -13.91
C LEU A 126 13.52 13.79 -15.19
N GLN A 127 14.67 14.44 -15.15
CA GLN A 127 15.62 14.49 -16.27
C GLN A 127 16.11 13.09 -16.65
N SER A 128 16.52 12.25 -15.67
CA SER A 128 16.90 10.86 -15.92
C SER A 128 15.77 10.07 -16.57
N ARG A 129 14.53 10.24 -16.12
CA ARG A 129 13.38 9.56 -16.72
C ARG A 129 13.12 9.95 -18.17
N HIS A 130 13.22 11.23 -18.50
CA HIS A 130 13.08 11.70 -19.88
C HIS A 130 14.24 11.18 -20.76
N ASN A 131 15.48 11.14 -20.24
CA ASN A 131 16.62 10.56 -20.96
C ASN A 131 16.41 9.07 -21.23
N VAL A 132 15.93 8.30 -20.25
CA VAL A 132 15.58 6.88 -20.43
C VAL A 132 14.55 6.72 -21.56
N GLY A 133 13.48 7.53 -21.58
CA GLY A 133 12.48 7.50 -22.66
C GLY A 133 13.10 7.79 -24.04
N LYS A 134 13.97 8.81 -24.14
CA LYS A 134 14.69 9.14 -25.37
C LYS A 134 15.62 8.01 -25.85
N ILE A 135 16.34 7.38 -24.91
CA ILE A 135 17.25 6.26 -25.22
C ILE A 135 16.46 5.05 -25.72
N LEU A 136 15.38 4.68 -25.04
CA LEU A 136 14.51 3.58 -25.49
C LEU A 136 13.96 3.86 -26.90
N ALA A 137 13.54 5.09 -27.17
CA ALA A 137 12.98 5.50 -28.46
C ALA A 137 14.04 5.71 -29.57
N SER A 138 15.34 5.68 -29.26
CA SER A 138 16.41 5.82 -30.27
C SER A 138 16.61 4.57 -31.14
N GLY A 139 16.07 3.41 -30.69
CA GLY A 139 16.13 2.15 -31.43
C GLY A 139 14.97 2.02 -32.45
N PRO A 140 15.01 0.97 -33.29
CA PRO A 140 13.97 0.73 -34.30
C PRO A 140 12.68 0.11 -33.73
N THR A 141 12.71 -0.41 -32.50
CA THR A 141 11.51 -0.97 -31.84
C THR A 141 10.58 0.16 -31.42
N PRO A 142 9.30 0.13 -31.83
CA PRO A 142 8.33 1.16 -31.46
C PRO A 142 8.23 1.33 -29.93
N VAL A 143 8.24 2.57 -29.45
CA VAL A 143 8.11 2.89 -28.01
C VAL A 143 6.88 3.73 -27.76
N THR A 144 6.06 3.31 -26.80
CA THR A 144 4.99 4.14 -26.23
C THR A 144 5.42 4.59 -24.85
N GLU A 145 5.63 5.88 -24.65
CA GLU A 145 5.95 6.47 -23.35
C GLU A 145 4.69 7.07 -22.74
N LEU A 146 4.29 6.57 -21.55
CA LEU A 146 3.29 7.19 -20.70
C LEU A 146 4.00 8.02 -19.63
N ARG A 147 3.70 9.32 -19.55
CA ARG A 147 4.24 10.23 -18.52
C ARG A 147 3.18 10.49 -17.47
N ALA A 148 3.38 9.99 -16.26
CA ALA A 148 2.47 10.17 -15.13
C ALA A 148 3.03 11.16 -14.11
N ALA A 149 2.12 11.92 -13.47
CA ALA A 149 2.39 12.73 -12.30
C ALA A 149 2.46 11.87 -11.03
N ILE A 150 1.96 12.38 -9.90
CA ILE A 150 1.90 11.66 -8.64
C ILE A 150 0.88 10.53 -8.73
N ILE A 151 1.33 9.30 -8.51
CA ILE A 151 0.46 8.12 -8.48
C ILE A 151 -0.10 7.95 -7.06
N ILE A 152 -1.42 7.97 -6.95
CA ILE A 152 -2.16 7.76 -5.69
C ILE A 152 -2.53 6.29 -5.55
N GLY A 153 -2.09 5.68 -4.46
CA GLY A 153 -2.41 4.30 -4.10
C GLY A 153 -1.53 3.83 -2.93
N SER A 154 -2.02 2.91 -2.15
CA SER A 154 -1.28 2.36 -1.01
C SER A 154 0.00 1.68 -1.48
N GLY A 155 1.14 2.03 -0.87
CA GLY A 155 2.46 1.54 -1.28
C GLY A 155 3.18 2.42 -2.31
N SER A 156 2.52 3.42 -2.91
CA SER A 156 3.19 4.43 -3.72
C SER A 156 4.02 5.35 -2.83
N ALA A 157 5.30 5.55 -3.17
CA ALA A 157 6.20 6.36 -2.34
C ALA A 157 5.69 7.80 -2.13
N SER A 158 5.17 8.43 -3.18
CA SER A 158 4.61 9.79 -3.09
C SER A 158 3.37 9.86 -2.22
N PHE A 159 2.48 8.86 -2.33
CA PHE A 159 1.28 8.80 -1.50
C PHE A 159 1.61 8.50 -0.03
N GLU A 160 2.53 7.59 0.25
CA GLU A 160 2.94 7.27 1.62
C GLU A 160 3.67 8.44 2.30
N MET A 161 4.40 9.25 1.53
CA MET A 161 4.96 10.51 2.02
C MET A 161 3.85 11.50 2.42
N LEU A 162 2.89 11.74 1.52
CA LEU A 162 1.72 12.58 1.78
C LEU A 162 0.97 12.11 3.04
N ARG A 163 0.67 10.82 3.09
CA ARG A 163 0.01 10.16 4.21
C ARG A 163 0.71 10.41 5.53
N SER A 164 2.01 10.12 5.57
CA SER A 164 2.82 10.26 6.79
C SER A 164 2.83 11.70 7.31
N LEU A 165 2.98 12.68 6.43
CA LEU A 165 2.99 14.08 6.79
C LEU A 165 1.64 14.51 7.37
N VAL A 166 0.55 14.19 6.68
CA VAL A 166 -0.79 14.62 7.08
C VAL A 166 -1.26 13.90 8.35
N GLU A 167 -0.96 12.61 8.52
CA GLU A 167 -1.36 11.88 9.71
C GLU A 167 -0.59 12.29 10.96
N VAL A 168 0.69 12.58 10.82
CA VAL A 168 1.56 12.88 11.98
C VAL A 168 1.47 14.34 12.41
N LEU A 169 1.33 15.28 11.47
CA LEU A 169 1.49 16.70 11.76
C LEU A 169 0.14 17.44 11.77
N PRO A 170 -0.35 17.91 12.92
CA PRO A 170 -1.53 18.77 12.99
C PRO A 170 -1.25 20.19 12.47
N ILE A 171 -0.01 20.67 12.60
CA ILE A 171 0.51 21.92 12.08
C ILE A 171 1.73 21.61 11.22
N MET A 172 1.72 22.05 9.97
CA MET A 172 2.79 21.83 9.01
C MET A 172 3.38 23.17 8.58
N VAL A 173 4.68 23.37 8.83
CA VAL A 173 5.44 24.46 8.27
C VAL A 173 6.01 24.02 6.94
N VAL A 174 5.60 24.62 5.85
CA VAL A 174 5.92 24.18 4.49
C VAL A 174 6.57 25.29 3.67
N PRO A 175 7.41 24.97 2.68
CA PRO A 175 7.89 25.95 1.72
C PRO A 175 6.74 26.58 0.93
N ARG A 176 6.92 27.82 0.47
CA ARG A 176 5.90 28.53 -0.33
C ARG A 176 5.47 27.78 -1.59
N TRP A 177 6.38 27.03 -2.23
CA TRP A 177 6.07 26.28 -3.45
C TRP A 177 5.03 25.19 -3.21
N VAL A 178 4.96 24.58 -2.02
CA VAL A 178 3.91 23.58 -1.68
C VAL A 178 2.49 24.11 -1.88
N THR A 179 2.30 25.42 -1.74
CA THR A 179 0.99 26.06 -1.91
C THR A 179 0.74 26.60 -3.31
N LYS A 180 1.79 26.66 -4.15
CA LYS A 180 1.73 27.28 -5.48
C LYS A 180 1.88 26.27 -6.61
N THR A 181 2.82 25.34 -6.46
CA THR A 181 3.10 24.32 -7.48
C THR A 181 1.88 23.43 -7.71
N LYS A 182 1.53 23.25 -8.97
CA LYS A 182 0.38 22.44 -9.39
C LYS A 182 0.82 21.04 -9.82
N CYS A 183 0.01 20.08 -9.49
CA CYS A 183 0.15 18.71 -9.96
C CYS A 183 -1.22 18.14 -10.37
N GLN A 184 -1.19 17.11 -11.19
CA GLN A 184 -2.38 16.41 -11.65
C GLN A 184 -2.26 14.93 -11.23
N PRO A 185 -2.58 14.61 -9.95
CA PRO A 185 -2.41 13.26 -9.42
C PRO A 185 -3.34 12.28 -10.13
N ILE A 186 -2.89 11.04 -10.28
CA ILE A 186 -3.60 9.96 -10.98
C ILE A 186 -3.70 8.73 -10.07
N SER A 187 -4.82 7.99 -10.11
CA SER A 187 -4.95 6.73 -9.38
C SER A 187 -4.07 5.65 -10.00
N ILE A 188 -3.58 4.71 -9.17
CA ILE A 188 -2.87 3.54 -9.69
C ILE A 188 -3.77 2.71 -10.62
N GLY A 189 -5.08 2.65 -10.35
CA GLY A 189 -6.05 1.98 -11.20
C GLY A 189 -6.05 2.55 -12.62
N ASP A 190 -6.12 3.87 -12.74
CA ASP A 190 -6.09 4.56 -14.03
C ASP A 190 -4.75 4.40 -14.74
N VAL A 191 -3.61 4.43 -14.00
CA VAL A 191 -2.29 4.14 -14.59
C VAL A 191 -2.25 2.76 -15.22
N LEU A 192 -2.74 1.74 -14.53
CA LEU A 192 -2.75 0.36 -15.04
C LEU A 192 -3.70 0.21 -16.24
N ASN A 193 -4.87 0.85 -16.21
CA ASN A 193 -5.80 0.87 -17.34
C ASN A 193 -5.15 1.51 -18.57
N ASN A 194 -4.43 2.62 -18.40
CA ASN A 194 -3.70 3.28 -19.48
C ASN A 194 -2.57 2.41 -20.04
N LEU A 195 -1.80 1.71 -19.17
CA LEU A 195 -0.75 0.78 -19.61
C LEU A 195 -1.31 -0.37 -20.44
N LEU A 196 -2.44 -0.94 -20.03
CA LEU A 196 -3.13 -2.00 -20.79
C LEU A 196 -3.69 -1.47 -22.11
N TYR A 197 -4.29 -0.29 -22.09
CA TYR A 197 -4.91 0.30 -23.26
C TYR A 197 -3.90 0.54 -24.38
N VAL A 198 -2.75 1.15 -24.08
CA VAL A 198 -1.71 1.40 -25.08
C VAL A 198 -0.99 0.14 -25.57
N LEU A 199 -1.09 -0.95 -24.81
CA LEU A 199 -0.60 -2.27 -25.26
C LEU A 199 -1.55 -2.87 -26.32
N GLN A 200 -2.84 -2.61 -26.22
CA GLN A 200 -3.88 -3.20 -27.08
C GLN A 200 -4.08 -2.41 -28.39
N ASP A 201 -3.69 -1.16 -28.45
CA ASP A 201 -3.90 -0.27 -29.58
C ASP A 201 -2.58 0.23 -30.18
N ASN A 202 -2.21 -0.33 -31.31
CA ASN A 202 -0.98 0.02 -32.04
C ASN A 202 -0.92 1.48 -32.51
N SER A 203 -2.04 2.22 -32.49
CA SER A 203 -2.07 3.65 -32.84
C SER A 203 -1.20 4.51 -31.89
N TYR A 204 -0.85 3.96 -30.72
CA TYR A 204 0.00 4.63 -29.74
C TYR A 204 1.51 4.35 -29.90
N GLU A 205 1.90 3.53 -30.85
CA GLU A 205 3.31 3.27 -31.16
C GLU A 205 4.07 4.56 -31.49
N ASN A 206 5.29 4.69 -30.97
CA ASN A 206 6.15 5.86 -31.13
C ASN A 206 5.51 7.18 -30.63
N GLN A 207 4.67 7.11 -29.59
CA GLN A 207 4.04 8.29 -29.03
C GLN A 207 4.42 8.48 -27.56
N ILE A 208 4.57 9.75 -27.18
CA ILE A 208 4.61 10.19 -25.79
C ILE A 208 3.21 10.65 -25.41
N ARG A 209 2.69 10.12 -24.32
CA ARG A 209 1.34 10.46 -23.79
C ARG A 209 1.46 10.87 -22.33
N GLU A 210 0.91 12.02 -22.04
CA GLU A 210 0.80 12.52 -20.67
C GLU A 210 -0.51 12.03 -20.06
N ILE A 211 -0.43 11.45 -18.86
CA ILE A 211 -1.58 10.93 -18.13
C ILE A 211 -1.69 11.57 -16.75
N GLY A 212 -2.88 12.03 -16.38
CA GLY A 212 -3.20 12.67 -15.11
C GLY A 212 -4.64 12.38 -14.72
N GLY A 213 -4.99 12.51 -13.46
CA GLY A 213 -6.37 12.43 -13.00
C GLY A 213 -7.21 13.65 -13.46
N PRO A 214 -8.51 13.68 -13.13
CA PRO A 214 -9.38 14.75 -13.58
C PRO A 214 -9.13 16.12 -12.93
N GLU A 215 -8.43 16.16 -11.76
CA GLU A 215 -8.22 17.40 -11.03
C GLU A 215 -6.76 17.87 -11.06
N VAL A 216 -6.59 19.18 -11.31
CA VAL A 216 -5.32 19.89 -11.15
C VAL A 216 -5.31 20.57 -9.79
N VAL A 217 -4.42 20.16 -8.90
CA VAL A 217 -4.38 20.63 -7.51
C VAL A 217 -2.98 21.06 -7.08
N SER A 218 -2.88 21.91 -6.07
CA SER A 218 -1.62 22.13 -5.35
C SER A 218 -1.39 21.02 -4.32
N TYR A 219 -0.15 20.85 -3.86
CA TYR A 219 0.15 19.91 -2.77
C TYR A 219 -0.62 20.24 -1.50
N ARG A 220 -0.90 21.52 -1.24
CA ARG A 220 -1.77 21.94 -0.14
C ARG A 220 -3.19 21.41 -0.29
N GLU A 221 -3.78 21.55 -1.49
CA GLU A 221 -5.12 21.04 -1.78
C GLU A 221 -5.17 19.53 -1.65
N MET A 222 -4.15 18.82 -2.14
CA MET A 222 -4.03 17.37 -1.99
C MET A 222 -3.94 16.93 -0.51
N MET A 223 -3.19 17.66 0.34
CA MET A 223 -3.15 17.42 1.79
C MET A 223 -4.51 17.65 2.45
N HIS A 224 -5.28 18.64 1.98
CA HIS A 224 -6.63 18.89 2.49
C HIS A 224 -7.61 17.80 2.03
N ALA A 225 -7.54 17.34 0.78
CA ALA A 225 -8.32 16.22 0.28
C ALA A 225 -8.04 14.94 1.10
N TYR A 226 -6.76 14.64 1.35
CA TYR A 226 -6.40 13.55 2.25
C TYR A 226 -7.02 13.70 3.64
N THR A 227 -6.90 14.88 4.24
CA THR A 227 -7.44 15.18 5.57
C THR A 227 -8.95 14.91 5.65
N LYS A 228 -9.68 15.34 4.61
CA LYS A 228 -11.13 15.15 4.47
C LYS A 228 -11.49 13.68 4.37
N VAL A 229 -10.89 12.95 3.43
CA VAL A 229 -11.20 11.53 3.17
C VAL A 229 -10.81 10.65 4.35
N ALA A 230 -9.67 10.88 4.98
CA ALA A 230 -9.23 10.17 6.19
C ALA A 230 -10.03 10.57 7.45
N GLY A 231 -10.98 11.52 7.36
CA GLY A 231 -11.76 12.03 8.47
C GLY A 231 -10.92 12.58 9.62
N LEU A 232 -9.79 13.22 9.29
CA LEU A 232 -8.91 13.88 10.25
C LEU A 232 -9.39 15.33 10.52
N ARG A 233 -9.00 15.91 11.66
CA ARG A 233 -9.19 17.35 11.89
C ARG A 233 -8.38 18.13 10.86
N ARG A 234 -8.92 19.28 10.39
CA ARG A 234 -8.25 20.15 9.42
C ARG A 234 -6.83 20.48 9.87
N ARG A 235 -5.86 20.30 8.96
CA ARG A 235 -4.45 20.60 9.21
C ARG A 235 -4.18 22.09 8.95
N VAL A 236 -3.38 22.69 9.83
CA VAL A 236 -2.90 24.06 9.64
C VAL A 236 -1.62 24.00 8.80
N ILE A 237 -1.63 24.61 7.63
CA ILE A 237 -0.49 24.63 6.71
C ILE A 237 0.03 26.06 6.62
N LEU A 238 1.22 26.29 7.17
CA LEU A 238 1.86 27.60 7.26
C LEU A 238 3.00 27.70 6.23
N PRO A 239 2.81 28.43 5.12
CA PRO A 239 3.86 28.61 4.13
C PRO A 239 4.91 29.62 4.62
N VAL A 240 6.19 29.22 4.60
CA VAL A 240 7.32 30.08 4.96
C VAL A 240 8.30 30.27 3.81
N PRO A 241 8.94 31.43 3.67
CA PRO A 241 9.82 31.72 2.53
C PRO A 241 11.18 31.06 2.62
N VAL A 242 11.62 30.64 3.80
CA VAL A 242 13.03 30.30 4.10
C VAL A 242 13.33 28.79 3.97
N LEU A 243 12.33 27.94 3.84
CA LEU A 243 12.55 26.49 3.72
C LEU A 243 12.96 26.12 2.30
N THR A 244 14.22 25.72 2.16
CA THR A 244 14.74 25.12 0.92
C THR A 244 14.28 23.65 0.81
N PRO A 245 14.25 23.06 -0.40
CA PRO A 245 13.97 21.61 -0.57
C PRO A 245 14.90 20.74 0.28
N ARG A 246 16.15 21.15 0.42
CA ARG A 246 17.17 20.45 1.21
C ARG A 246 16.84 20.39 2.71
N LEU A 247 16.44 21.52 3.30
CA LEU A 247 16.00 21.57 4.70
C LEU A 247 14.69 20.79 4.89
N SER A 248 13.78 20.88 3.92
CA SER A 248 12.53 20.13 3.95
C SER A 248 12.73 18.62 3.96
N SER A 249 13.71 18.08 3.21
CA SER A 249 13.97 16.65 3.17
C SER A 249 14.45 16.07 4.51
N HIS A 250 15.20 16.84 5.31
CA HIS A 250 15.67 16.36 6.60
C HIS A 250 14.53 16.15 7.61
N TRP A 251 13.61 17.12 7.72
CA TRP A 251 12.53 16.96 8.67
C TRP A 251 11.42 16.01 8.16
N VAL A 252 11.20 15.94 6.85
CA VAL A 252 10.31 14.93 6.25
C VAL A 252 10.80 13.53 6.56
N ASN A 253 12.11 13.27 6.49
CA ASN A 253 12.69 11.99 6.87
C ASN A 253 12.46 11.65 8.37
N LEU A 254 12.40 12.65 9.24
CA LEU A 254 12.11 12.42 10.67
C LEU A 254 10.66 11.96 10.91
N VAL A 255 9.73 12.42 10.06
CA VAL A 255 8.29 12.20 10.22
C VAL A 255 7.79 11.05 9.35
N SER A 256 8.40 10.84 8.19
CA SER A 256 8.03 9.84 7.18
C SER A 256 8.84 8.55 7.38
N PRO A 257 8.26 7.36 7.17
CA PRO A 257 8.98 6.09 7.23
C PRO A 257 9.82 5.83 5.96
N LEU A 258 9.79 6.73 4.98
CA LEU A 258 10.52 6.57 3.72
C LEU A 258 12.03 6.71 3.92
N PRO A 259 12.86 5.95 3.19
CA PRO A 259 14.30 6.17 3.15
C PRO A 259 14.63 7.62 2.74
N PHE A 260 15.62 8.22 3.40
CA PHE A 260 16.00 9.62 3.20
C PHE A 260 16.25 9.99 1.72
N THR A 261 16.93 9.09 1.02
CA THR A 261 17.28 9.27 -0.39
C THR A 261 16.06 9.36 -1.29
N LEU A 262 15.06 8.49 -1.03
CA LEU A 262 13.79 8.48 -1.72
C LEU A 262 12.97 9.73 -1.41
N ALA A 263 12.85 10.09 -0.12
CA ALA A 263 12.14 11.30 0.30
C ALA A 263 12.74 12.56 -0.34
N ARG A 264 14.08 12.64 -0.43
CA ARG A 264 14.78 13.75 -1.06
C ARG A 264 14.50 13.83 -2.56
N ALA A 265 14.62 12.72 -3.30
CA ALA A 265 14.35 12.70 -4.73
C ALA A 265 12.91 13.14 -5.05
N LEU A 266 11.95 12.69 -4.23
CA LEU A 266 10.55 13.11 -4.36
C LEU A 266 10.39 14.62 -4.09
N ILE A 267 10.97 15.15 -3.01
CA ILE A 267 10.85 16.58 -2.66
C ILE A 267 11.47 17.47 -3.75
N ASP A 268 12.61 17.09 -4.30
CA ASP A 268 13.25 17.84 -5.37
C ASP A 268 12.36 17.90 -6.64
N SER A 269 11.55 16.86 -6.91
CA SER A 269 10.60 16.85 -8.02
C SER A 269 9.32 17.67 -7.78
N LEU A 270 8.98 18.00 -6.51
CA LEU A 270 7.77 18.75 -6.17
C LEU A 270 7.85 20.25 -6.43
N THR A 271 9.00 20.77 -6.84
CA THR A 271 9.22 22.22 -7.03
C THR A 271 8.75 22.74 -8.39
N THR A 272 8.38 21.87 -9.30
CA THR A 272 7.95 22.17 -10.67
C THR A 272 6.51 21.71 -10.89
N ASP A 273 5.75 22.45 -11.69
CA ASP A 273 4.41 22.05 -12.07
C ASP A 273 4.44 20.76 -12.90
N VAL A 274 3.59 19.81 -12.53
CA VAL A 274 3.45 18.51 -13.22
C VAL A 274 1.97 18.30 -13.58
N VAL A 275 1.58 19.00 -14.64
CA VAL A 275 0.22 19.06 -15.17
C VAL A 275 0.25 18.62 -16.64
N VAL A 276 -0.73 17.85 -17.06
CA VAL A 276 -0.90 17.43 -18.47
C VAL A 276 -1.05 18.67 -19.34
N GLN A 277 -0.14 18.86 -20.29
CA GLN A 277 -0.12 20.04 -21.16
C GLN A 277 -0.68 19.75 -22.56
N HIS A 278 -0.58 18.51 -23.00
CA HIS A 278 -0.99 18.10 -24.32
C HIS A 278 -2.28 17.28 -24.25
N GLU A 279 -3.42 17.95 -24.32
CA GLU A 279 -4.66 17.29 -24.68
C GLU A 279 -4.48 16.63 -26.05
N THR A 280 -4.72 15.36 -26.11
CA THR A 280 -4.46 14.44 -27.21
C THR A 280 -4.94 14.96 -28.55
N ARG A 281 -4.07 15.03 -29.52
CA ARG A 281 -4.33 15.49 -30.92
C ARG A 281 -5.44 14.73 -31.66
N ASN A 282 -5.99 13.63 -31.14
CA ASN A 282 -6.98 12.77 -31.79
C ASN A 282 -8.24 12.45 -30.96
N GLY A 283 -8.62 13.25 -29.97
CA GLY A 283 -9.95 13.17 -29.34
C GLY A 283 -10.25 11.95 -28.47
N GLN A 284 -9.38 10.98 -28.37
CA GLN A 284 -9.49 9.87 -27.42
C GLN A 284 -8.73 10.19 -26.13
N VAL A 285 -9.40 10.85 -25.22
CA VAL A 285 -8.94 10.97 -23.84
C VAL A 285 -8.98 9.57 -23.23
N LEU A 286 -7.83 9.09 -22.80
CA LEU A 286 -7.77 7.94 -21.90
C LEU A 286 -8.59 8.35 -20.67
N LYS A 287 -9.77 7.72 -20.47
CA LYS A 287 -10.68 8.08 -19.40
C LYS A 287 -10.05 7.76 -18.05
N ASN A 288 -9.57 8.76 -17.36
CA ASN A 288 -9.15 8.66 -15.98
C ASN A 288 -10.38 8.96 -15.12
N GLU A 289 -10.95 7.92 -14.53
CA GLU A 289 -12.27 7.95 -13.88
C GLU A 289 -12.20 8.33 -12.40
N ASP A 290 -11.06 8.08 -11.77
CA ASP A 290 -10.92 8.28 -10.34
C ASP A 290 -10.64 9.75 -9.99
N SER A 291 -11.58 10.40 -9.30
CA SER A 291 -11.32 11.66 -8.64
C SER A 291 -10.24 11.51 -7.55
N LEU A 292 -9.61 12.60 -7.15
CA LEU A 292 -8.60 12.60 -6.09
C LEU A 292 -9.16 12.02 -4.78
N ASP A 293 -10.38 12.40 -4.40
CA ASP A 293 -11.04 11.88 -3.20
C ASP A 293 -11.28 10.36 -3.32
N SER A 294 -11.70 9.86 -4.49
CA SER A 294 -11.89 8.43 -4.77
C SER A 294 -10.57 7.67 -4.68
N ALA A 295 -9.53 8.16 -5.34
CA ALA A 295 -8.19 7.53 -5.34
C ALA A 295 -7.61 7.43 -3.91
N ILE A 296 -7.73 8.50 -3.11
CA ILE A 296 -7.32 8.49 -1.70
C ILE A 296 -8.18 7.50 -0.90
N GLY A 297 -9.50 7.48 -1.10
CA GLY A 297 -10.41 6.56 -0.41
C GLY A 297 -10.05 5.10 -0.66
N LYS A 298 -9.82 4.72 -1.91
CA LYS A 298 -9.36 3.38 -2.29
C LYS A 298 -8.02 3.02 -1.64
N ALA A 299 -7.07 3.95 -1.62
CA ALA A 299 -5.77 3.73 -0.99
C ALA A 299 -5.85 3.57 0.55
N LEU A 300 -6.89 4.13 1.19
CA LEU A 300 -7.15 4.01 2.62
C LEU A 300 -8.03 2.81 3.00
N ALA A 301 -8.56 2.06 2.04
CA ALA A 301 -9.53 0.98 2.26
C ALA A 301 -9.02 -0.16 3.15
N ARG A 302 -7.71 -0.24 3.46
CA ARG A 302 -7.15 -1.22 4.40
C ARG A 302 -7.85 -1.21 5.76
N ILE A 303 -8.26 -0.04 6.24
CA ILE A 303 -9.01 0.08 7.50
C ILE A 303 -10.37 -0.62 7.36
N GLN A 304 -11.04 -0.44 6.22
CA GLN A 304 -12.33 -1.09 5.94
C GLN A 304 -12.20 -2.61 5.81
N GLU A 305 -11.08 -3.12 5.28
CA GLU A 305 -10.81 -4.57 5.20
C GLU A 305 -10.61 -5.20 6.57
N LEU A 306 -9.99 -4.49 7.52
CA LEU A 306 -9.90 -4.95 8.90
C LEU A 306 -11.27 -4.95 9.60
N GLU A 307 -12.22 -4.16 9.14
CA GLU A 307 -13.61 -4.13 9.64
C GLU A 307 -14.50 -5.22 9.04
N ILE A 308 -14.16 -5.76 7.85
CA ILE A 308 -14.96 -6.80 7.16
C ILE A 308 -14.46 -8.20 7.55
N PRO A 309 -15.28 -9.04 8.21
CA PRO A 309 -14.83 -10.29 8.85
C PRO A 309 -14.48 -11.45 7.91
N THR A 310 -14.83 -11.37 6.67
CA THR A 310 -14.84 -12.54 5.78
C THR A 310 -14.28 -12.20 4.43
N ARG A 311 -13.01 -12.32 4.18
CA ARG A 311 -12.49 -12.41 2.80
C ARG A 311 -10.99 -12.67 2.69
N TRP A 312 -10.47 -13.55 3.53
CA TRP A 312 -9.13 -14.08 3.29
C TRP A 312 -9.10 -15.28 2.33
N SER A 313 -10.24 -15.94 2.08
CA SER A 313 -10.28 -17.17 1.27
C SER A 313 -11.15 -17.14 0.02
N ASP A 314 -12.02 -16.15 -0.19
CA ASP A 314 -13.14 -16.35 -1.12
C ASP A 314 -13.29 -15.32 -2.25
N THR A 315 -12.24 -14.72 -2.78
CA THR A 315 -12.49 -14.03 -4.05
C THR A 315 -11.28 -13.95 -4.96
N SER A 316 -11.30 -14.78 -5.96
CA SER A 316 -10.80 -14.58 -7.33
C SER A 316 -11.42 -13.36 -8.05
N SER A 317 -12.04 -12.40 -7.37
CA SER A 317 -12.66 -11.25 -8.00
C SER A 317 -11.91 -9.97 -7.65
N PHE A 318 -11.30 -9.37 -8.67
CA PHE A 318 -10.80 -8.00 -8.78
C PHE A 318 -10.32 -7.37 -7.46
N LYS A 319 -9.08 -7.66 -7.06
CA LYS A 319 -8.41 -6.85 -6.04
C LYS A 319 -8.23 -5.45 -6.62
N ASP A 320 -8.77 -4.44 -5.94
CA ASP A 320 -8.53 -3.05 -6.32
C ASP A 320 -7.03 -2.78 -6.24
N PRO A 321 -6.36 -2.40 -7.35
CA PRO A 321 -4.90 -2.21 -7.38
C PRO A 321 -4.42 -1.06 -6.47
N ALA A 322 -5.33 -0.22 -6.00
CA ALA A 322 -5.01 0.86 -5.06
C ALA A 322 -4.81 0.37 -3.62
N ARG A 323 -5.21 -0.87 -3.28
CA ARG A 323 -5.11 -1.42 -1.92
C ARG A 323 -3.69 -1.88 -1.58
N PRO A 324 -3.35 -1.96 -0.26
CA PRO A 324 -2.08 -2.54 0.17
C PRO A 324 -1.97 -4.01 -0.23
N GLU A 325 -0.80 -4.41 -0.70
CA GLU A 325 -0.47 -5.81 -0.93
C GLU A 325 0.50 -6.31 0.15
N PRO A 326 0.48 -7.62 0.49
CA PRO A 326 1.42 -8.21 1.45
C PRO A 326 2.89 -8.01 1.07
N THR A 327 3.16 -7.84 -0.22
CA THR A 327 4.48 -7.66 -0.81
C THR A 327 4.87 -6.18 -1.00
N ASP A 328 4.00 -5.25 -0.63
CA ASP A 328 4.35 -3.83 -0.61
C ASP A 328 5.49 -3.57 0.40
N PRO A 329 6.32 -2.56 0.18
CA PRO A 329 7.39 -2.20 1.11
C PRO A 329 6.90 -2.02 2.54
N VAL A 330 7.72 -2.34 3.53
CA VAL A 330 7.39 -2.28 4.98
C VAL A 330 6.88 -0.90 5.42
N TRP A 331 7.29 0.17 4.72
CA TRP A 331 6.85 1.55 4.99
C TRP A 331 5.48 1.88 4.38
N SER A 332 4.87 0.99 3.61
CA SER A 332 3.59 1.21 2.91
C SER A 332 2.36 0.88 3.77
N GLY A 333 1.21 1.35 3.35
CA GLY A 333 -0.09 0.95 3.88
C GLY A 333 -0.46 1.49 5.27
N GLY A 334 0.30 2.45 5.81
CA GLY A 334 0.10 3.02 7.15
C GLY A 334 0.59 2.12 8.28
N LYS A 335 0.73 2.68 9.47
CA LYS A 335 1.26 1.94 10.63
C LYS A 335 0.13 1.31 11.42
N ILE A 336 0.09 -0.03 11.44
CA ILE A 336 -0.69 -0.77 12.43
C ILE A 336 0.22 -1.01 13.63
N LEU A 337 -0.23 -0.58 14.80
CA LEU A 337 0.44 -0.86 16.06
C LEU A 337 -0.13 -2.17 16.61
N VAL A 338 0.75 -3.10 16.98
CA VAL A 338 0.39 -4.46 17.37
C VAL A 338 1.00 -4.77 18.73
N ASP A 339 0.19 -5.26 19.66
CA ASP A 339 0.64 -5.98 20.85
C ASP A 339 0.27 -7.45 20.65
N ARG A 340 1.28 -8.31 20.38
CA ARG A 340 1.12 -9.73 20.13
C ARG A 340 1.66 -10.53 21.31
N ARG A 341 0.88 -11.52 21.74
CA ARG A 341 1.18 -12.46 22.82
C ARG A 341 0.93 -13.87 22.33
N GLU A 342 1.85 -14.78 22.65
CA GLU A 342 1.77 -16.18 22.28
C GLU A 342 2.01 -17.06 23.51
N ALA A 343 1.28 -18.16 23.58
CA ALA A 343 1.50 -19.17 24.58
C ALA A 343 0.98 -20.54 24.09
N PHE A 344 1.56 -21.61 24.65
CA PHE A 344 1.11 -22.97 24.38
C PHE A 344 0.10 -23.42 25.43
N SER A 345 -0.88 -24.25 25.01
CA SER A 345 -1.84 -24.91 25.88
C SER A 345 -1.93 -26.41 25.58
N HIS A 346 -2.27 -27.18 26.59
CA HIS A 346 -2.60 -28.60 26.49
C HIS A 346 -4.11 -28.86 26.39
N ALA A 347 -4.95 -27.81 26.46
CA ALA A 347 -6.38 -27.95 26.29
C ALA A 347 -6.74 -28.28 24.84
N SER A 348 -7.88 -28.96 24.62
CA SER A 348 -8.40 -29.22 23.27
C SER A 348 -8.78 -27.93 22.53
N GLU A 349 -8.72 -27.93 21.17
CA GLU A 349 -9.17 -26.79 20.35
C GLU A 349 -10.58 -26.33 20.72
N GLN A 350 -11.49 -27.29 20.93
CA GLN A 350 -12.87 -27.00 21.29
C GLN A 350 -12.98 -26.30 22.64
N SER A 351 -12.21 -26.74 23.65
CA SER A 351 -12.19 -26.10 24.98
C SER A 351 -11.63 -24.68 24.91
N LEU A 352 -10.56 -24.47 24.13
CA LEU A 352 -9.98 -23.17 23.89
C LEU A 352 -10.95 -22.23 23.20
N MET A 353 -11.55 -22.66 22.07
CA MET A 353 -12.52 -21.84 21.34
C MET A 353 -13.77 -21.52 22.18
N ASN A 354 -14.29 -22.49 22.92
CA ASN A 354 -15.39 -22.25 23.82
C ASN A 354 -15.05 -21.20 24.90
N THR A 355 -13.82 -21.24 25.40
CA THR A 355 -13.33 -20.28 26.39
C THR A 355 -13.10 -18.91 25.76
N ILE A 356 -12.47 -18.83 24.58
CA ILE A 356 -12.30 -17.58 23.79
C ILE A 356 -13.68 -16.97 23.51
N CYS A 357 -14.63 -17.75 23.01
CA CYS A 357 -15.98 -17.28 22.74
C CYS A 357 -16.76 -16.91 23.98
N SER A 358 -16.32 -17.25 25.17
CA SER A 358 -16.99 -16.86 26.43
C SER A 358 -16.51 -15.50 26.99
N VAL A 359 -15.60 -14.80 26.33
CA VAL A 359 -15.05 -13.50 26.77
C VAL A 359 -16.14 -12.43 26.90
N GLY A 360 -16.01 -11.54 27.87
CA GLY A 360 -16.93 -10.42 28.11
C GLY A 360 -18.22 -10.82 28.86
N GLY A 361 -19.10 -9.85 29.04
CA GLY A 361 -20.33 -10.00 29.82
C GLY A 361 -20.06 -10.47 31.26
N ASP A 362 -20.88 -11.41 31.77
CA ASP A 362 -20.75 -11.94 33.13
C ASP A 362 -19.46 -12.75 33.35
N ASN A 363 -18.86 -13.30 32.29
CA ASN A 363 -17.59 -14.02 32.38
C ASN A 363 -16.36 -13.10 32.51
N GLY A 364 -16.54 -11.82 32.21
CA GLY A 364 -15.48 -10.82 32.24
C GLY A 364 -14.39 -11.03 31.16
N TRP A 365 -13.31 -10.26 31.29
CA TRP A 365 -12.20 -10.22 30.34
C TRP A 365 -10.97 -11.04 30.78
N PHE A 366 -11.18 -11.99 31.70
CA PHE A 366 -10.17 -12.86 32.30
C PHE A 366 -9.03 -12.14 33.07
N ALA A 367 -8.94 -10.82 32.98
CA ALA A 367 -7.98 -10.03 33.74
C ALA A 367 -8.52 -8.63 34.02
N PHE A 368 -8.31 -8.16 35.25
CA PHE A 368 -8.55 -6.77 35.68
C PHE A 368 -9.93 -6.22 35.26
N ASN A 369 -11.02 -6.96 35.52
CA ASN A 369 -12.37 -6.57 35.12
C ASN A 369 -12.76 -5.16 35.60
N TRP A 370 -12.23 -4.71 36.72
CA TRP A 370 -12.44 -3.35 37.23
C TRP A 370 -11.84 -2.26 36.30
N LEU A 371 -10.69 -2.52 35.64
CA LEU A 371 -10.13 -1.58 34.66
C LEU A 371 -11.00 -1.47 33.41
N TRP A 372 -11.54 -2.58 32.95
CA TRP A 372 -12.50 -2.59 31.85
C TRP A 372 -13.79 -1.83 32.25
N ALA A 373 -14.23 -1.94 33.51
CA ALA A 373 -15.36 -1.17 34.03
C ALA A 373 -15.08 0.35 34.03
N ILE A 374 -13.92 0.76 34.52
CA ILE A 374 -13.49 2.17 34.48
C ILE A 374 -13.43 2.65 33.02
N ARG A 375 -12.83 1.85 32.12
CA ARG A 375 -12.74 2.21 30.70
C ARG A 375 -14.13 2.40 30.07
N GLY A 376 -15.07 1.51 30.36
CA GLY A 376 -16.46 1.63 29.90
C GLY A 376 -17.17 2.85 30.48
N PHE A 377 -16.90 3.22 31.73
CA PHE A 377 -17.44 4.43 32.35
C PHE A 377 -16.91 5.71 31.67
N VAL A 378 -15.58 5.78 31.44
CA VAL A 378 -14.94 6.89 30.72
C VAL A 378 -15.50 7.00 29.29
N ASP A 379 -15.71 5.86 28.62
CA ASP A 379 -16.29 5.83 27.28
C ASP A 379 -17.70 6.47 27.25
N LYS A 380 -18.54 6.15 28.24
CA LYS A 380 -19.87 6.77 28.38
C LYS A 380 -19.80 8.27 28.61
N LEU A 381 -18.86 8.75 29.43
CA LEU A 381 -18.64 10.19 29.63
C LEU A 381 -18.26 10.91 28.34
N LEU A 382 -17.54 10.24 27.46
CA LEU A 382 -17.16 10.75 26.16
C LEU A 382 -18.25 10.56 25.09
N GLY A 383 -19.44 10.06 25.48
CA GLY A 383 -20.57 9.78 24.59
C GLY A 383 -20.35 8.55 23.71
N GLY A 384 -19.58 7.58 24.17
CA GLY A 384 -19.42 6.25 23.58
C GLY A 384 -20.44 5.24 24.11
N VAL A 385 -20.30 3.97 23.71
CA VAL A 385 -21.27 2.89 23.97
C VAL A 385 -21.20 2.32 25.40
N GLY A 386 -20.05 2.43 26.07
CA GLY A 386 -19.85 1.87 27.43
C GLY A 386 -19.87 0.34 27.47
N LEU A 387 -19.82 -0.22 28.68
CA LEU A 387 -19.70 -1.68 28.90
C LEU A 387 -21.00 -2.50 28.72
N ARG A 388 -22.16 -1.93 28.49
CA ARG A 388 -23.41 -2.68 28.52
C ARG A 388 -24.22 -2.53 27.25
N ARG A 389 -23.86 -3.28 26.22
CA ARG A 389 -24.75 -3.48 25.06
C ARG A 389 -25.54 -4.79 25.11
N GLY A 390 -25.32 -5.62 26.13
CA GLY A 390 -25.89 -6.96 26.21
C GLY A 390 -25.12 -7.96 25.33
N ARG A 391 -25.27 -9.21 25.66
CA ARG A 391 -24.72 -10.34 24.92
C ARG A 391 -25.90 -11.26 24.55
N ARG A 392 -26.00 -11.67 23.29
CA ARG A 392 -27.09 -12.54 22.82
C ARG A 392 -27.05 -13.91 23.47
N HIS A 393 -25.87 -14.49 23.64
CA HIS A 393 -25.68 -15.83 24.20
C HIS A 393 -24.34 -15.92 24.97
N PRO A 394 -24.28 -16.65 26.12
CA PRO A 394 -23.09 -16.70 26.99
C PRO A 394 -21.82 -17.26 26.35
N SER A 395 -21.92 -18.13 25.34
CA SER A 395 -20.80 -18.81 24.71
C SER A 395 -20.88 -18.92 23.17
N ASP A 396 -22.07 -18.70 22.58
CA ASP A 396 -22.28 -18.73 21.13
C ASP A 396 -22.21 -17.30 20.58
N LEU A 397 -21.16 -17.00 19.84
CA LEU A 397 -20.95 -15.72 19.19
C LEU A 397 -21.16 -15.85 17.68
N ARG A 398 -21.79 -14.84 17.10
CA ARG A 398 -21.97 -14.70 15.64
C ARG A 398 -21.45 -13.36 15.19
N VAL A 399 -21.04 -13.30 13.93
CA VAL A 399 -20.66 -12.03 13.29
C VAL A 399 -21.81 -11.03 13.44
N GLY A 400 -21.48 -9.83 13.92
CA GLY A 400 -22.45 -8.78 14.22
C GLY A 400 -22.91 -8.72 15.69
N ASP A 401 -22.69 -9.77 16.49
CA ASP A 401 -23.00 -9.75 17.93
C ASP A 401 -22.15 -8.70 18.65
N THR A 402 -22.69 -8.18 19.75
CA THR A 402 -21.97 -7.25 20.63
C THR A 402 -21.49 -7.96 21.88
N VAL A 403 -20.27 -7.66 22.30
CA VAL A 403 -19.64 -8.12 23.54
C VAL A 403 -19.13 -6.90 24.28
N ASP A 404 -19.85 -6.41 25.26
CA ASP A 404 -19.57 -5.16 25.96
C ASP A 404 -19.49 -3.96 24.99
N PHE A 405 -18.29 -3.40 24.78
CA PHE A 405 -18.03 -2.34 23.83
C PHE A 405 -17.34 -2.84 22.53
N PHE A 406 -17.31 -4.15 22.32
CA PHE A 406 -16.81 -4.74 21.10
C PHE A 406 -17.93 -5.28 20.23
N LYS A 407 -17.70 -5.27 18.92
CA LYS A 407 -18.53 -5.94 17.93
C LYS A 407 -17.76 -7.13 17.36
N VAL A 408 -18.40 -8.27 17.28
CA VAL A 408 -17.84 -9.47 16.65
C VAL A 408 -17.75 -9.25 15.14
N THR A 409 -16.54 -9.27 14.58
CA THR A 409 -16.30 -9.08 13.16
C THR A 409 -15.92 -10.38 12.46
N SER A 410 -15.38 -11.38 13.18
CA SER A 410 -15.13 -12.71 12.65
C SER A 410 -15.18 -13.76 13.75
N VAL A 411 -15.78 -14.90 13.44
CA VAL A 411 -15.72 -16.15 14.23
C VAL A 411 -15.44 -17.28 13.26
N THR A 412 -14.38 -18.03 13.52
CA THR A 412 -13.99 -19.22 12.74
C THR A 412 -13.83 -20.41 13.69
N SER A 413 -13.56 -21.58 13.15
CA SER A 413 -13.25 -22.77 13.96
C SER A 413 -12.00 -22.61 14.83
N ASN A 414 -11.08 -21.70 14.45
CA ASN A 414 -9.79 -21.49 15.08
C ASN A 414 -9.50 -20.05 15.49
N GLY A 415 -10.50 -19.14 15.47
CA GLY A 415 -10.25 -17.75 15.83
C GLY A 415 -11.47 -16.89 16.06
N LEU A 416 -11.27 -15.80 16.80
CA LEU A 416 -12.26 -14.76 17.10
C LEU A 416 -11.62 -13.39 16.89
N ARG A 417 -12.32 -12.49 16.17
CA ARG A 417 -11.94 -11.08 16.00
C ARG A 417 -13.04 -10.17 16.50
N LEU A 418 -12.66 -9.22 17.33
CA LEU A 418 -13.54 -8.22 17.92
C LEU A 418 -13.08 -6.81 17.51
N LEU A 419 -13.99 -5.98 16.99
CA LEU A 419 -13.78 -4.56 16.73
C LEU A 419 -14.21 -3.73 17.93
N ALA A 420 -13.37 -2.85 18.43
CA ALA A 420 -13.72 -1.92 19.50
C ALA A 420 -14.60 -0.78 18.97
N GLU A 421 -15.83 -0.69 19.46
CA GLU A 421 -16.77 0.40 19.16
C GLU A 421 -16.70 1.55 20.19
N MET A 422 -15.83 1.42 21.21
CA MET A 422 -15.53 2.50 22.13
C MET A 422 -14.84 3.68 21.42
N LYS A 423 -15.03 4.87 21.96
CA LYS A 423 -14.35 6.07 21.44
C LYS A 423 -12.85 6.03 21.73
N VAL A 424 -12.10 5.71 20.70
CA VAL A 424 -10.64 5.77 20.68
C VAL A 424 -10.17 6.66 19.52
N PRO A 425 -9.01 7.29 19.60
CA PRO A 425 -8.48 8.08 18.50
C PRO A 425 -7.85 7.19 17.39
N GLY A 426 -8.65 6.32 16.81
CA GLY A 426 -8.25 5.32 15.82
C GLY A 426 -9.26 4.18 15.74
N HIS A 427 -8.83 3.07 15.18
CA HIS A 427 -9.57 1.81 15.16
C HIS A 427 -8.78 0.74 15.90
N ALA A 428 -9.45 -0.06 16.72
CA ALA A 428 -8.82 -1.09 17.54
C ALA A 428 -9.53 -2.43 17.38
N TRP A 429 -8.75 -3.50 17.29
CA TRP A 429 -9.26 -4.87 17.27
C TRP A 429 -8.54 -5.69 18.33
N LEU A 430 -9.25 -6.71 18.82
CA LEU A 430 -8.70 -7.75 19.67
C LEU A 430 -8.98 -9.10 19.01
N GLU A 431 -7.93 -9.90 18.86
CA GLU A 431 -7.99 -11.17 18.13
C GLU A 431 -7.38 -12.29 18.92
N TRP A 432 -7.94 -13.48 18.74
CA TRP A 432 -7.36 -14.75 19.16
C TRP A 432 -7.36 -15.71 17.99
N ASN A 433 -6.24 -16.40 17.81
CA ASN A 433 -6.09 -17.50 16.86
C ASN A 433 -5.46 -18.68 17.57
N ILE A 434 -5.88 -19.89 17.20
CA ILE A 434 -5.30 -21.15 17.68
C ILE A 434 -4.77 -21.93 16.48
N GLU A 435 -3.60 -22.54 16.66
CA GLU A 435 -2.93 -23.33 15.63
C GLU A 435 -2.34 -24.60 16.27
N LYS A 436 -2.50 -25.75 15.59
CA LYS A 436 -1.86 -27.01 16.03
C LYS A 436 -0.36 -26.92 15.82
N HIS A 437 0.39 -27.25 16.86
CA HIS A 437 1.82 -27.42 16.77
C HIS A 437 2.21 -28.90 16.61
N PRO A 438 3.33 -29.24 15.93
CA PRO A 438 3.77 -30.63 15.78
C PRO A 438 3.90 -31.43 17.08
N ASP A 439 4.13 -30.77 18.21
CA ASP A 439 4.28 -31.40 19.54
C ASP A 439 2.94 -31.66 20.26
N GLU A 440 1.84 -31.80 19.53
CA GLU A 440 0.47 -32.00 20.08
C GLU A 440 -0.02 -30.86 21.00
N LYS A 441 0.71 -29.76 21.09
CA LYS A 441 0.30 -28.56 21.81
C LYS A 441 -0.44 -27.62 20.87
N ILE A 442 -1.29 -26.80 21.44
CA ILE A 442 -1.95 -25.74 20.67
C ILE A 442 -1.28 -24.42 20.97
N LEU A 443 -0.80 -23.75 19.93
CA LEU A 443 -0.31 -22.39 19.98
C LEU A 443 -1.51 -21.43 19.99
N ILE A 444 -1.59 -20.57 20.98
CA ILE A 444 -2.61 -19.51 21.06
C ILE A 444 -1.88 -18.19 20.83
N THR A 445 -2.34 -17.47 19.81
CA THR A 445 -1.92 -16.10 19.53
C THR A 445 -3.03 -15.13 19.92
N GLN A 446 -2.75 -14.19 20.81
CA GLN A 446 -3.60 -13.06 21.15
C GLN A 446 -3.00 -11.77 20.63
N GLN A 447 -3.76 -10.97 19.89
CA GLN A 447 -3.27 -9.72 19.30
C GLN A 447 -4.23 -8.57 19.59
N ALA A 448 -3.69 -7.45 20.06
CA ALA A 448 -4.38 -6.17 20.03
C ALA A 448 -3.83 -5.34 18.87
N LEU A 449 -4.67 -5.02 17.91
CA LEU A 449 -4.33 -4.24 16.71
C LEU A 449 -4.89 -2.83 16.88
N PHE A 450 -4.12 -1.83 16.50
CA PHE A 450 -4.55 -0.45 16.54
C PHE A 450 -4.08 0.33 15.32
N VAL A 451 -5.02 0.91 14.59
CA VAL A 451 -4.76 1.87 13.51
C VAL A 451 -4.96 3.28 14.08
N PRO A 452 -3.87 3.99 14.39
CA PRO A 452 -3.95 5.31 15.03
C PRO A 452 -4.48 6.37 14.07
N LYS A 453 -5.31 7.27 14.57
CA LYS A 453 -5.80 8.43 13.83
C LYS A 453 -5.02 9.68 14.24
N GLY A 454 -4.00 10.02 13.46
CA GLY A 454 -3.12 11.16 13.71
C GLY A 454 -2.22 10.99 14.94
N VAL A 455 -1.63 12.10 15.41
CA VAL A 455 -0.71 12.11 16.57
C VAL A 455 -1.39 11.67 17.86
N LEU A 456 -2.65 12.10 18.07
CA LEU A 456 -3.38 11.71 19.29
C LEU A 456 -3.59 10.22 19.37
N GLY A 457 -3.84 9.53 18.25
CA GLY A 457 -3.93 8.07 18.21
C GLY A 457 -2.61 7.40 18.58
N ARG A 458 -1.50 7.89 18.06
CA ARG A 458 -0.17 7.38 18.39
C ARG A 458 0.16 7.59 19.87
N ALA A 459 -0.04 8.80 20.38
CA ALA A 459 0.19 9.11 21.79
C ALA A 459 -0.68 8.23 22.70
N TYR A 460 -1.95 8.05 22.38
CA TYR A 460 -2.86 7.17 23.10
C TYR A 460 -2.32 5.74 23.22
N TRP A 461 -1.85 5.15 22.12
CA TRP A 461 -1.28 3.80 22.13
C TRP A 461 -0.05 3.70 23.04
N TYR A 462 0.92 4.60 22.87
CA TYR A 462 2.17 4.53 23.64
C TYR A 462 1.97 4.81 25.13
N VAL A 463 1.03 5.67 25.50
CA VAL A 463 0.67 5.92 26.90
C VAL A 463 0.03 4.67 27.53
N LEU A 464 -0.78 3.92 26.76
CA LEU A 464 -1.45 2.72 27.24
C LEU A 464 -0.59 1.45 27.13
N LEU A 465 0.50 1.47 26.39
CA LEU A 465 1.34 0.29 26.14
C LEU A 465 1.80 -0.42 27.43
N PRO A 466 2.25 0.28 28.50
CA PRO A 466 2.59 -0.38 29.76
C PRO A 466 1.42 -1.14 30.40
N ALA A 467 0.21 -0.57 30.33
CA ALA A 467 -1.00 -1.22 30.84
C ALA A 467 -1.38 -2.44 29.96
N HIS A 468 -1.23 -2.34 28.63
CA HIS A 468 -1.45 -3.45 27.69
C HIS A 468 -0.54 -4.64 28.03
N VAL A 469 0.76 -4.40 28.31
CA VAL A 469 1.71 -5.46 28.65
C VAL A 469 1.21 -6.27 29.85
N VAL A 470 0.71 -5.61 30.88
CA VAL A 470 0.24 -6.27 32.11
C VAL A 470 -1.13 -6.95 31.88
N ILE A 471 -2.08 -6.23 31.29
CA ILE A 471 -3.46 -6.70 31.11
C ILE A 471 -3.50 -7.90 30.16
N PHE A 472 -2.92 -7.78 28.96
CA PHE A 472 -3.02 -8.81 27.94
C PHE A 472 -2.19 -10.06 28.23
N SER A 473 -1.03 -9.92 28.91
CA SER A 473 -0.28 -11.09 29.37
C SER A 473 -1.08 -11.89 30.43
N ARG A 474 -1.73 -11.19 31.36
CA ARG A 474 -2.55 -11.84 32.39
C ARG A 474 -3.83 -12.44 31.79
N MET A 475 -4.44 -11.74 30.84
CA MET A 475 -5.62 -12.19 30.11
C MET A 475 -5.36 -13.53 29.40
N LEU A 476 -4.28 -13.62 28.60
CA LEU A 476 -3.92 -14.85 27.89
C LEU A 476 -3.64 -16.00 28.86
N LYS A 477 -2.86 -15.75 29.92
CA LYS A 477 -2.57 -16.76 30.94
C LYS A 477 -3.84 -17.32 31.60
N ASN A 478 -4.73 -16.43 32.03
CA ASN A 478 -5.97 -16.84 32.74
C ASN A 478 -6.95 -17.52 31.75
N LEU A 479 -6.97 -17.13 30.49
CA LEU A 479 -7.76 -17.79 29.43
C LEU A 479 -7.32 -19.25 29.28
N ILE A 480 -6.01 -19.48 29.16
CA ILE A 480 -5.43 -20.84 29.03
C ILE A 480 -5.77 -21.68 30.27
N GLN A 481 -5.53 -21.18 31.48
CA GLN A 481 -5.84 -21.88 32.71
C GLN A 481 -7.30 -22.26 32.79
N LYS A 482 -8.21 -21.36 32.37
CA LYS A 482 -9.66 -21.64 32.36
C LYS A 482 -10.06 -22.68 31.30
N ALA A 483 -9.37 -22.72 30.17
CA ALA A 483 -9.60 -23.73 29.13
C ALA A 483 -9.11 -25.13 29.58
N GLU A 484 -7.91 -25.19 30.17
CA GLU A 484 -7.30 -26.43 30.67
C GLU A 484 -8.08 -27.01 31.86
N ALA A 485 -8.68 -26.17 32.70
CA ALA A 485 -9.53 -26.65 33.81
C ALA A 485 -10.88 -27.25 33.34
N LYS A 486 -11.26 -27.13 32.07
CA LYS A 486 -12.48 -27.65 31.48
C LYS A 486 -12.24 -28.87 30.58
N THR A 487 -10.99 -29.21 30.35
CA THR A 487 -10.55 -30.41 29.61
C THR A 487 -10.35 -31.57 30.56
#